data_e1bf3cdb4bb17e019c1810a984e0350d
#
_entry.id   e1bf3cdb4bb17e019c1810a984e0350d
#
_cell.length_a   1.000
_cell.length_b   1.000
_cell.length_c   1.000
_cell.angle_alpha   90.00
_cell.angle_beta   90.00
_cell.angle_gamma   90.00
#
_symmetry.space_group_name_H-M   'P 1'
#
loop_
_entity.id
_entity.type
_entity.pdbx_description
1 polymer ?
#
loop_
_entity_poly.entity_id
_entity_poly.type
_entity_poly.pdbx_seq_one_letter_code
_entity_poly.pdbx_strand_id
1 'polypeptide(L)'
;MEIIESLMEPCNRKTYSKKLKKAAKKLGKSKKTVQRLVQRWKEEGIAGLKTGERNDKGQHRISQEWQDFIFNTFREGNKGSRKMSRKQVAVRVKNKAQELGVKKYPNCRTVYRVLQPLIEARESKPKIRSVGWRGSSLSVKTRDGNYIGVEYSNHVWQCDHTKVDILLVDKFGDLVDRPWLTTVIDTYSRCIIGIRLGFDAPSSPVVALALRHAILPKNYSPEYGLNCEWGTYGKPEYFFTDGGKDFRSNHLRQIGVQLGFTCELRNRPSEGGIVERPFGTFNTELFSTLPGYTGSNVQERPKEAEKDACLTLRELEKLFVRYIVDNYNQRIDARLGDQTRYQRWEAGLLSTPHLMSDRELDICLMKQSTPLIRRCSATADCQRQSIVLSIEMAIFASRI
;
A
#
# COMPACT_ATOMS: atom_id res chain seq x y z
N MET A 1 -40.11 -8.05 -35.43
CA MET A 1 -40.79 -7.43 -36.58
C MET A 1 -42.24 -7.86 -36.63
N GLU A 2 -42.57 -9.11 -36.79
CA GLU A 2 -43.94 -9.67 -36.88
C GLU A 2 -44.98 -9.10 -35.90
N ILE A 3 -44.58 -8.81 -34.65
CA ILE A 3 -45.49 -8.25 -33.62
C ILE A 3 -45.93 -6.83 -33.96
N ILE A 4 -45.09 -6.02 -34.57
CA ILE A 4 -45.42 -4.64 -34.94
C ILE A 4 -46.20 -4.64 -36.25
N GLU A 5 -45.84 -5.47 -37.21
CA GLU A 5 -46.56 -5.66 -38.46
C GLU A 5 -47.99 -6.10 -38.21
N SER A 6 -48.25 -7.04 -37.28
CA SER A 6 -49.59 -7.46 -36.91
C SER A 6 -50.47 -6.35 -36.30
N LEU A 7 -49.87 -5.28 -35.79
CA LEU A 7 -50.54 -4.07 -35.27
C LEU A 7 -50.84 -3.06 -36.37
N MET A 8 -50.25 -3.22 -37.54
CA MET A 8 -50.48 -2.34 -38.72
C MET A 8 -51.66 -2.82 -39.56
N GLU A 9 -52.07 -4.07 -39.41
CA GLU A 9 -53.23 -4.59 -40.15
C GLU A 9 -54.51 -3.84 -39.79
N PRO A 10 -55.31 -3.47 -40.77
CA PRO A 10 -56.60 -2.81 -40.55
C PRO A 10 -57.48 -3.61 -39.61
N CYS A 11 -57.94 -3.03 -38.52
CA CYS A 11 -58.83 -3.72 -37.58
C CYS A 11 -59.66 -2.71 -36.79
N ASN A 12 -60.77 -3.15 -36.21
CA ASN A 12 -61.63 -2.30 -35.40
C ASN A 12 -60.94 -1.93 -34.05
N ARG A 13 -61.43 -0.84 -33.44
CA ARG A 13 -60.81 -0.27 -32.19
C ARG A 13 -60.73 -1.30 -31.04
N LYS A 14 -61.70 -2.19 -30.89
CA LYS A 14 -61.71 -3.22 -29.84
C LYS A 14 -60.64 -4.27 -30.08
N THR A 15 -60.49 -4.73 -31.31
CA THR A 15 -59.47 -5.69 -31.74
C THR A 15 -58.06 -5.11 -31.64
N TYR A 16 -57.85 -3.86 -32.06
CA TYR A 16 -56.59 -3.15 -31.92
C TYR A 16 -56.16 -3.07 -30.45
N SER A 17 -57.07 -2.72 -29.55
CA SER A 17 -56.75 -2.65 -28.09
C SER A 17 -56.34 -4.01 -27.53
N LYS A 18 -56.95 -5.10 -27.98
CA LYS A 18 -56.58 -6.47 -27.59
C LYS A 18 -55.20 -6.86 -28.17
N LYS A 19 -54.96 -6.60 -29.47
CA LYS A 19 -53.63 -6.81 -30.12
C LYS A 19 -52.53 -6.02 -29.40
N LEU A 20 -52.80 -4.74 -29.07
CA LEU A 20 -51.83 -3.90 -28.36
C LEU A 20 -51.50 -4.38 -26.95
N LYS A 21 -52.48 -4.89 -26.18
CA LYS A 21 -52.25 -5.52 -24.88
C LYS A 21 -51.39 -6.78 -25.01
N LYS A 22 -51.66 -7.61 -26.02
CA LYS A 22 -50.92 -8.85 -26.28
C LYS A 22 -49.47 -8.54 -26.71
N ALA A 23 -49.28 -7.55 -27.58
CA ALA A 23 -47.97 -7.08 -28.02
C ALA A 23 -47.14 -6.48 -26.86
N ALA A 24 -47.76 -5.65 -26.00
CA ALA A 24 -47.12 -5.09 -24.82
C ALA A 24 -46.61 -6.18 -23.86
N LYS A 25 -47.43 -7.25 -23.63
CA LYS A 25 -47.03 -8.38 -22.82
C LYS A 25 -45.89 -9.18 -23.46
N LYS A 26 -45.95 -9.46 -24.76
CA LYS A 26 -44.89 -10.22 -25.49
C LYS A 26 -43.56 -9.45 -25.53
N LEU A 27 -43.58 -8.10 -25.66
CA LEU A 27 -42.38 -7.26 -25.73
C LEU A 27 -41.88 -6.83 -24.35
N GLY A 28 -42.57 -7.14 -23.25
CA GLY A 28 -42.21 -6.66 -21.91
C GLY A 28 -42.23 -5.14 -21.79
N LYS A 29 -43.07 -4.45 -22.58
CA LYS A 29 -43.12 -2.98 -22.65
C LYS A 29 -44.50 -2.42 -22.34
N SER A 30 -44.58 -1.14 -21.96
CA SER A 30 -45.86 -0.48 -21.76
C SER A 30 -46.62 -0.32 -23.08
N LYS A 31 -47.96 -0.28 -23.04
CA LYS A 31 -48.81 -0.04 -24.23
C LYS A 31 -48.39 1.26 -24.95
N LYS A 32 -48.09 2.32 -24.18
CA LYS A 32 -47.64 3.60 -24.71
C LYS A 32 -46.33 3.50 -25.46
N THR A 33 -45.38 2.67 -24.95
CA THR A 33 -44.12 2.40 -25.64
C THR A 33 -44.33 1.65 -26.96
N VAL A 34 -45.25 0.62 -26.98
CA VAL A 34 -45.56 -0.12 -28.20
C VAL A 34 -46.23 0.81 -29.22
N GLN A 35 -47.14 1.69 -28.82
CA GLN A 35 -47.77 2.69 -29.72
C GLN A 35 -46.71 3.60 -30.36
N ARG A 36 -45.71 4.07 -29.56
CA ARG A 36 -44.61 4.88 -30.10
C ARG A 36 -43.75 4.10 -31.10
N LEU A 37 -43.53 2.82 -30.86
CA LEU A 37 -42.78 1.98 -31.80
C LEU A 37 -43.56 1.78 -33.11
N VAL A 38 -44.91 1.59 -33.06
CA VAL A 38 -45.75 1.50 -34.23
C VAL A 38 -45.74 2.81 -35.02
N GLN A 39 -45.77 3.98 -34.30
CA GLN A 39 -45.72 5.28 -34.94
C GLN A 39 -44.38 5.49 -35.67
N ARG A 40 -43.27 5.19 -35.01
CA ARG A 40 -41.93 5.27 -35.64
C ARG A 40 -41.77 4.32 -36.83
N TRP A 41 -42.35 3.14 -36.72
CA TRP A 41 -42.35 2.21 -37.87
C TRP A 41 -43.10 2.79 -39.06
N LYS A 42 -44.22 3.50 -38.83
CA LYS A 42 -44.99 4.19 -39.90
C LYS A 42 -44.20 5.29 -40.55
N GLU A 43 -43.45 6.05 -39.77
CA GLU A 43 -42.70 7.24 -40.23
C GLU A 43 -41.37 6.87 -40.86
N GLU A 44 -40.63 5.93 -40.26
CA GLU A 44 -39.22 5.64 -40.60
C GLU A 44 -38.96 4.20 -41.07
N GLY A 45 -40.01 3.38 -41.12
CA GLY A 45 -39.87 1.98 -41.46
C GLY A 45 -39.06 1.19 -40.43
N ILE A 46 -38.23 0.23 -40.88
CA ILE A 46 -37.35 -0.59 -40.03
C ILE A 46 -36.38 0.26 -39.23
N ALA A 47 -35.91 1.38 -39.79
CA ALA A 47 -34.97 2.28 -39.12
C ALA A 47 -35.55 2.87 -37.84
N GLY A 48 -36.86 3.12 -37.77
CA GLY A 48 -37.54 3.67 -36.58
C GLY A 48 -37.59 2.67 -35.38
N LEU A 49 -37.33 1.41 -35.59
CA LEU A 49 -37.21 0.42 -34.52
C LEU A 49 -35.81 0.35 -33.93
N LYS A 50 -34.80 0.89 -34.61
CA LYS A 50 -33.44 0.96 -34.08
C LYS A 50 -33.46 1.85 -32.84
N THR A 51 -32.97 1.35 -31.72
CA THR A 51 -32.78 2.17 -30.52
C THR A 51 -31.82 3.29 -30.85
N GLY A 52 -32.30 4.52 -30.90
CA GLY A 52 -31.44 5.70 -31.11
C GLY A 52 -30.34 5.73 -30.07
N GLU A 53 -29.11 5.92 -30.50
CA GLU A 53 -28.02 6.20 -29.57
C GLU A 53 -28.29 7.57 -28.92
N ARG A 54 -28.06 7.63 -27.61
CA ARG A 54 -28.19 8.90 -26.90
C ARG A 54 -27.14 9.87 -27.42
N ASN A 55 -27.52 11.10 -27.75
CA ASN A 55 -26.59 12.14 -28.21
C ASN A 55 -25.48 12.47 -27.18
N ASP A 56 -25.68 12.11 -25.90
CA ASP A 56 -24.70 12.30 -24.83
C ASP A 56 -23.84 11.05 -24.54
N LYS A 57 -23.96 9.99 -25.40
CA LYS A 57 -23.15 8.78 -25.27
C LYS A 57 -21.68 9.09 -25.50
N GLY A 58 -20.88 8.84 -24.47
CA GLY A 58 -19.43 9.14 -24.51
C GLY A 58 -19.05 10.54 -24.05
N GLN A 59 -20.00 11.45 -23.82
CA GLN A 59 -19.71 12.77 -23.25
C GLN A 59 -19.68 12.71 -21.71
N HIS A 60 -18.70 13.37 -21.13
CA HIS A 60 -18.55 13.50 -19.68
C HIS A 60 -19.16 14.82 -19.22
N ARG A 61 -20.07 14.77 -18.21
CA ARG A 61 -20.72 15.95 -17.61
C ARG A 61 -19.79 16.67 -16.61
N ILE A 62 -18.54 16.91 -17.00
CA ILE A 62 -17.55 17.66 -16.23
C ILE A 62 -16.92 18.70 -17.14
N SER A 63 -16.40 19.80 -16.55
CA SER A 63 -15.74 20.83 -17.35
C SER A 63 -14.52 20.27 -18.08
N GLN A 64 -14.17 20.90 -19.20
CA GLN A 64 -13.02 20.53 -20.00
C GLN A 64 -11.72 20.62 -19.17
N GLU A 65 -11.60 21.62 -18.32
CA GLU A 65 -10.45 21.81 -17.42
C GLU A 65 -10.20 20.59 -16.52
N TRP A 66 -11.27 20.02 -15.93
CA TRP A 66 -11.13 18.79 -15.13
C TRP A 66 -10.80 17.57 -15.97
N GLN A 67 -11.32 17.47 -17.19
CA GLN A 67 -10.96 16.39 -18.10
C GLN A 67 -9.46 16.46 -18.46
N ASP A 68 -8.99 17.63 -18.83
CA ASP A 68 -7.59 17.88 -19.20
C ASP A 68 -6.67 17.63 -17.99
N PHE A 69 -7.06 18.08 -16.81
CA PHE A 69 -6.30 17.80 -15.60
C PHE A 69 -6.18 16.28 -15.31
N ILE A 70 -7.30 15.54 -15.44
CA ILE A 70 -7.31 14.08 -15.26
C ILE A 70 -6.40 13.39 -16.29
N PHE A 71 -6.51 13.76 -17.56
CA PHE A 71 -5.70 13.17 -18.63
C PHE A 71 -4.21 13.50 -18.47
N ASN A 72 -3.87 14.76 -18.21
CA ASN A 72 -2.50 15.20 -18.04
C ASN A 72 -1.87 14.54 -16.79
N THR A 73 -2.59 14.54 -15.66
CA THR A 73 -2.14 13.86 -14.44
C THR A 73 -1.86 12.37 -14.68
N PHE A 74 -2.75 11.69 -15.42
CA PHE A 74 -2.55 10.27 -15.75
C PHE A 74 -1.38 10.06 -16.71
N ARG A 75 -1.23 10.90 -17.74
CA ARG A 75 -0.12 10.82 -18.70
C ARG A 75 1.22 11.07 -18.03
N GLU A 76 1.33 12.17 -17.27
CA GLU A 76 2.56 12.52 -16.55
C GLU A 76 2.92 11.46 -15.49
N GLY A 77 1.92 10.96 -14.76
CA GLY A 77 2.12 9.88 -13.78
C GLY A 77 2.41 8.51 -14.37
N ASN A 78 2.37 8.37 -15.71
CA ASN A 78 2.70 7.15 -16.44
C ASN A 78 3.77 7.39 -17.51
N LYS A 79 4.54 8.46 -17.40
CA LYS A 79 5.66 8.78 -18.26
C LYS A 79 6.94 8.12 -17.73
N GLY A 80 7.77 7.60 -18.61
CA GLY A 80 9.01 6.93 -18.24
C GLY A 80 8.76 5.64 -17.48
N SER A 81 9.41 5.49 -16.33
CA SER A 81 9.31 4.31 -15.44
C SER A 81 8.05 4.29 -14.58
N ARG A 82 7.35 5.40 -14.44
CA ARG A 82 6.22 5.57 -13.51
C ARG A 82 4.97 4.80 -13.91
N LYS A 83 4.24 4.27 -12.92
CA LYS A 83 2.95 3.55 -13.10
C LYS A 83 1.88 4.09 -12.15
N MET A 84 1.17 5.13 -12.56
CA MET A 84 0.09 5.72 -11.76
C MET A 84 -1.24 5.02 -12.01
N SER A 85 -1.93 4.64 -10.92
CA SER A 85 -3.26 4.04 -10.97
C SER A 85 -4.38 5.07 -11.06
N ARG A 86 -5.58 4.64 -11.49
CA ARG A 86 -6.78 5.49 -11.50
C ARG A 86 -7.11 6.08 -10.12
N LYS A 87 -6.87 5.30 -9.06
CA LYS A 87 -7.12 5.72 -7.68
C LYS A 87 -6.22 6.89 -7.28
N GLN A 88 -4.94 6.83 -7.65
CA GLN A 88 -3.97 7.90 -7.41
C GLN A 88 -4.35 9.20 -8.16
N VAL A 89 -4.84 9.08 -9.39
CA VAL A 89 -5.36 10.25 -10.12
C VAL A 89 -6.57 10.84 -9.40
N ALA A 90 -7.50 10.01 -8.92
CA ALA A 90 -8.68 10.50 -8.18
C ALA A 90 -8.28 11.22 -6.87
N VAL A 91 -7.25 10.74 -6.16
CA VAL A 91 -6.69 11.43 -4.99
C VAL A 91 -6.12 12.80 -5.38
N ARG A 92 -5.36 12.89 -6.48
CA ARG A 92 -4.81 14.17 -6.97
C ARG A 92 -5.89 15.15 -7.40
N VAL A 93 -6.98 14.66 -8.01
CA VAL A 93 -8.15 15.48 -8.33
C VAL A 93 -8.78 16.07 -7.07
N LYS A 94 -8.93 15.27 -6.00
CA LYS A 94 -9.42 15.72 -4.70
C LYS A 94 -8.50 16.79 -4.09
N ASN A 95 -7.19 16.54 -4.08
CA ASN A 95 -6.21 17.48 -3.54
C ASN A 95 -6.24 18.82 -4.32
N LYS A 96 -6.27 18.75 -5.65
CA LYS A 96 -6.39 19.94 -6.50
C LYS A 96 -7.67 20.74 -6.23
N ALA A 97 -8.80 20.06 -5.99
CA ALA A 97 -10.05 20.73 -5.62
C ALA A 97 -9.94 21.44 -4.26
N GLN A 98 -9.24 20.84 -3.30
CA GLN A 98 -8.96 21.44 -1.99
C GLN A 98 -8.07 22.68 -2.12
N GLU A 99 -6.98 22.60 -2.91
CA GLU A 99 -6.10 23.74 -3.19
C GLU A 99 -6.83 24.92 -3.82
N LEU A 100 -7.77 24.63 -4.73
CA LEU A 100 -8.58 25.66 -5.42
C LEU A 100 -9.81 26.11 -4.63
N GLY A 101 -10.09 25.53 -3.47
CA GLY A 101 -11.28 25.82 -2.66
C GLY A 101 -12.60 25.42 -3.34
N VAL A 102 -12.57 24.55 -4.35
CA VAL A 102 -13.74 24.18 -5.16
C VAL A 102 -14.50 23.03 -4.50
N LYS A 103 -15.77 23.27 -4.13
CA LYS A 103 -16.63 22.25 -3.50
C LYS A 103 -17.15 21.18 -4.48
N LYS A 104 -17.32 21.52 -5.77
CA LYS A 104 -17.81 20.60 -6.81
C LYS A 104 -16.66 20.14 -7.71
N TYR A 105 -16.24 18.90 -7.56
CA TYR A 105 -15.17 18.29 -8.37
C TYR A 105 -15.54 16.85 -8.78
N PRO A 106 -14.88 16.28 -9.81
CA PRO A 106 -15.14 14.91 -10.26
C PRO A 106 -14.90 13.89 -9.15
N ASN A 107 -15.90 13.09 -8.82
CA ASN A 107 -15.74 12.00 -7.88
C ASN A 107 -14.90 10.85 -8.48
N CYS A 108 -14.43 9.93 -7.65
CA CYS A 108 -13.60 8.81 -8.04
C CYS A 108 -14.19 7.97 -9.21
N ARG A 109 -15.52 7.73 -9.19
CA ARG A 109 -16.21 6.99 -10.25
C ARG A 109 -16.19 7.74 -11.59
N THR A 110 -16.30 9.07 -11.57
CA THR A 110 -16.19 9.91 -12.77
C THR A 110 -14.78 9.88 -13.33
N VAL A 111 -13.75 10.02 -12.48
CA VAL A 111 -12.34 9.91 -12.90
C VAL A 111 -12.08 8.55 -13.55
N TYR A 112 -12.63 7.46 -13.01
CA TYR A 112 -12.48 6.12 -13.58
C TYR A 112 -13.12 6.01 -14.96
N ARG A 113 -14.31 6.60 -15.18
CA ARG A 113 -14.97 6.61 -16.51
C ARG A 113 -14.17 7.41 -17.53
N VAL A 114 -13.64 8.57 -17.14
CA VAL A 114 -12.84 9.42 -18.03
C VAL A 114 -11.57 8.69 -18.47
N LEU A 115 -10.92 7.97 -17.56
CA LEU A 115 -9.68 7.23 -17.86
C LEU A 115 -9.90 5.86 -18.52
N GLN A 116 -11.13 5.34 -18.51
CA GLN A 116 -11.43 4.00 -19.04
C GLN A 116 -10.91 3.77 -20.47
N PRO A 117 -11.15 4.66 -21.45
CA PRO A 117 -10.66 4.46 -22.81
C PRO A 117 -9.13 4.39 -22.92
N LEU A 118 -8.42 5.19 -22.11
CA LEU A 118 -6.96 5.19 -22.10
C LEU A 118 -6.38 3.90 -21.52
N ILE A 119 -7.08 3.29 -20.58
CA ILE A 119 -6.65 2.06 -19.92
C ILE A 119 -6.94 0.85 -20.82
N GLU A 120 -8.14 0.81 -21.40
CA GLU A 120 -8.50 -0.25 -22.36
C GLU A 120 -7.54 -0.29 -23.55
N ALA A 121 -7.08 0.87 -24.02
CA ALA A 121 -6.07 0.96 -25.05
C ALA A 121 -4.67 0.45 -24.63
N ARG A 122 -4.40 0.36 -23.31
CA ARG A 122 -3.12 -0.13 -22.76
C ARG A 122 -3.17 -1.59 -22.32
N GLU A 123 -4.33 -2.11 -21.90
CA GLU A 123 -4.47 -3.46 -21.34
C GLU A 123 -4.93 -4.45 -22.39
N SER A 124 -3.97 -5.17 -22.99
CA SER A 124 -4.29 -6.26 -23.94
C SER A 124 -4.58 -7.60 -23.26
N LYS A 125 -4.51 -7.73 -21.94
CA LYS A 125 -4.79 -8.99 -21.21
C LYS A 125 -5.43 -8.76 -19.86
N PRO A 126 -6.53 -9.49 -19.51
CA PRO A 126 -7.15 -9.41 -18.18
C PRO A 126 -6.24 -10.06 -17.12
N LYS A 127 -6.04 -9.36 -15.99
CA LYS A 127 -5.38 -9.94 -14.81
C LYS A 127 -6.39 -10.71 -13.98
N ILE A 128 -6.15 -12.01 -13.80
CA ILE A 128 -6.96 -12.88 -12.95
C ILE A 128 -6.62 -12.54 -11.48
N ARG A 129 -7.63 -12.16 -10.70
CA ARG A 129 -7.51 -12.02 -9.24
C ARG A 129 -7.90 -13.34 -8.59
N SER A 130 -7.11 -13.80 -7.61
CA SER A 130 -7.48 -14.95 -6.79
C SER A 130 -8.77 -14.66 -6.00
N VAL A 131 -9.76 -15.54 -6.16
CA VAL A 131 -11.06 -15.47 -5.50
C VAL A 131 -10.97 -16.19 -4.16
N GLY A 132 -11.56 -15.65 -3.11
CA GLY A 132 -11.85 -16.40 -1.89
C GLY A 132 -11.03 -16.08 -0.64
N TRP A 133 -10.29 -14.97 -0.61
CA TRP A 133 -9.63 -14.57 0.63
C TRP A 133 -10.62 -13.92 1.62
N ARG A 134 -10.84 -14.61 2.74
CA ARG A 134 -11.71 -14.15 3.84
C ARG A 134 -10.84 -13.75 5.02
N GLY A 135 -10.29 -12.57 5.09
CA GLY A 135 -9.62 -12.04 6.27
C GLY A 135 -8.73 -13.02 7.08
N SER A 136 -7.69 -12.56 7.73
CA SER A 136 -6.93 -13.37 8.69
C SER A 136 -7.56 -13.21 10.08
N SER A 137 -7.63 -14.30 10.85
CA SER A 137 -7.89 -14.21 12.29
C SER A 137 -6.76 -13.35 12.93
N LEU A 138 -7.10 -12.63 13.98
CA LEU A 138 -6.12 -11.90 14.78
C LEU A 138 -5.33 -12.88 15.68
N SER A 139 -4.78 -13.92 15.09
CA SER A 139 -3.90 -14.87 15.77
C SER A 139 -2.68 -15.13 14.91
N VAL A 140 -1.54 -15.30 15.55
CA VAL A 140 -0.27 -15.64 14.91
C VAL A 140 0.14 -17.01 15.38
N LYS A 141 0.58 -17.87 14.46
CA LYS A 141 1.04 -19.22 14.76
C LYS A 141 2.54 -19.20 14.99
N THR A 142 2.99 -19.72 16.13
CA THR A 142 4.40 -19.90 16.42
C THR A 142 4.95 -21.10 15.65
N ARG A 143 6.28 -21.20 15.54
CA ARG A 143 6.94 -22.32 14.88
C ARG A 143 6.62 -23.68 15.56
N ASP A 144 6.40 -23.67 16.86
CA ASP A 144 6.06 -24.87 17.63
C ASP A 144 4.59 -25.30 17.47
N GLY A 145 3.83 -24.58 16.65
CA GLY A 145 2.45 -24.91 16.32
C GLY A 145 1.41 -24.27 17.22
N ASN A 146 1.80 -23.53 18.26
CA ASN A 146 0.92 -22.82 19.15
C ASN A 146 0.33 -21.56 18.47
N TYR A 147 -0.83 -21.11 18.93
CA TYR A 147 -1.47 -19.88 18.46
C TYR A 147 -1.43 -18.82 19.55
N ILE A 148 -0.96 -17.63 19.21
CA ILE A 148 -1.02 -16.44 20.05
C ILE A 148 -2.14 -15.56 19.51
N GLY A 149 -3.21 -15.37 20.31
CA GLY A 149 -4.27 -14.40 19.99
C GLY A 149 -3.70 -13.00 20.07
N VAL A 150 -4.11 -12.13 19.15
CA VAL A 150 -3.66 -10.73 19.13
C VAL A 150 -4.80 -9.86 19.59
N GLU A 151 -4.73 -9.33 20.81
CA GLU A 151 -5.87 -8.73 21.49
C GLU A 151 -5.75 -7.20 21.65
N TYR A 152 -4.52 -6.65 21.67
CA TYR A 152 -4.25 -5.24 21.93
C TYR A 152 -3.02 -4.74 21.16
N SER A 153 -2.85 -3.42 21.13
CA SER A 153 -1.71 -2.78 20.48
C SER A 153 -0.42 -3.03 21.26
N ASN A 154 0.68 -3.21 20.55
CA ASN A 154 1.98 -3.61 21.09
C ASN A 154 2.02 -5.03 21.68
N HIS A 155 0.96 -5.84 21.53
CA HIS A 155 1.02 -7.26 21.91
C HIS A 155 1.96 -8.03 20.98
N VAL A 156 1.72 -7.96 19.67
CA VAL A 156 2.51 -8.68 18.67
C VAL A 156 2.96 -7.74 17.57
N TRP A 157 4.27 -7.62 17.39
CA TRP A 157 4.85 -6.93 16.25
C TRP A 157 5.37 -7.93 15.23
N GLN A 158 5.28 -7.59 13.95
CA GLN A 158 5.89 -8.36 12.87
C GLN A 158 6.89 -7.50 12.11
N CYS A 159 8.01 -8.12 11.72
CA CYS A 159 9.05 -7.45 10.96
C CYS A 159 9.36 -8.24 9.69
N ASP A 160 9.65 -7.51 8.62
CA ASP A 160 10.06 -8.09 7.36
C ASP A 160 10.88 -7.10 6.52
N HIS A 161 11.58 -7.61 5.50
CA HIS A 161 12.43 -6.85 4.62
C HIS A 161 11.96 -6.95 3.17
N THR A 162 12.14 -5.88 2.43
CA THR A 162 11.97 -5.90 0.97
C THR A 162 12.99 -5.00 0.29
N LYS A 163 13.44 -5.36 -0.89
CA LYS A 163 14.20 -4.44 -1.75
C LYS A 163 13.20 -3.55 -2.49
N VAL A 164 13.29 -2.25 -2.30
CA VAL A 164 12.35 -1.29 -2.90
C VAL A 164 12.56 -1.21 -4.41
N ASP A 165 11.46 -1.18 -5.17
CA ASP A 165 11.50 -1.18 -6.64
C ASP A 165 11.77 0.24 -7.23
N ILE A 166 12.74 0.97 -6.67
CA ILE A 166 13.15 2.29 -7.12
C ILE A 166 14.67 2.36 -7.19
N LEU A 167 15.21 2.84 -8.30
CA LEU A 167 16.62 3.23 -8.42
C LEU A 167 16.82 4.62 -7.85
N LEU A 168 17.85 4.77 -7.04
CA LEU A 168 18.24 6.03 -6.42
C LEU A 168 19.55 6.56 -6.99
N VAL A 169 19.74 7.85 -6.82
CA VAL A 169 20.99 8.55 -7.14
C VAL A 169 21.65 9.07 -5.88
N ASP A 170 22.95 9.32 -5.96
CA ASP A 170 23.67 10.02 -4.93
C ASP A 170 23.49 11.56 -5.03
N LYS A 171 24.19 12.30 -4.20
CA LYS A 171 24.16 13.77 -4.21
C LYS A 171 24.75 14.42 -5.48
N PHE A 172 25.45 13.66 -6.30
CA PHE A 172 26.03 14.12 -7.57
C PHE A 172 25.15 13.76 -8.77
N GLY A 173 24.11 12.93 -8.56
CA GLY A 173 23.24 12.44 -9.62
C GLY A 173 23.67 11.10 -10.22
N ASP A 174 24.70 10.47 -9.66
CA ASP A 174 25.15 9.16 -10.10
C ASP A 174 24.24 8.05 -9.55
N LEU A 175 23.96 7.04 -10.39
CA LEU A 175 23.15 5.89 -9.98
C LEU A 175 23.85 5.10 -8.87
N VAL A 176 23.10 4.82 -7.80
CA VAL A 176 23.60 4.00 -6.68
C VAL A 176 23.05 2.57 -6.78
N ASP A 177 21.88 2.32 -6.27
CA ASP A 177 21.17 1.03 -6.29
C ASP A 177 19.72 1.25 -5.81
N ARG A 178 19.00 0.15 -5.67
CA ARG A 178 17.70 0.04 -5.03
C ARG A 178 17.89 -0.13 -3.52
N PRO A 179 17.26 0.69 -2.67
CA PRO A 179 17.42 0.57 -1.22
C PRO A 179 16.64 -0.64 -0.67
N TRP A 180 17.06 -1.09 0.50
CA TRP A 180 16.31 -2.02 1.33
C TRP A 180 15.39 -1.28 2.28
N LEU A 181 14.19 -1.80 2.45
CA LEU A 181 13.20 -1.35 3.41
C LEU A 181 12.93 -2.46 4.41
N THR A 182 13.13 -2.17 5.68
CA THR A 182 12.69 -2.99 6.81
C THR A 182 11.51 -2.32 7.44
N THR A 183 10.40 -3.03 7.65
CA THR A 183 9.21 -2.50 8.31
C THR A 183 8.89 -3.28 9.56
N VAL A 184 8.42 -2.56 10.57
CA VAL A 184 7.83 -3.12 11.78
C VAL A 184 6.36 -2.71 11.83
N ILE A 185 5.47 -3.69 11.93
CA ILE A 185 4.03 -3.48 11.95
C ILE A 185 3.42 -4.02 13.25
N ASP A 186 2.54 -3.25 13.85
CA ASP A 186 1.69 -3.75 14.93
C ASP A 186 0.59 -4.65 14.35
N THR A 187 0.52 -5.88 14.83
CA THR A 187 -0.39 -6.89 14.27
C THR A 187 -1.85 -6.59 14.59
N TYR A 188 -2.14 -5.98 15.74
CA TYR A 188 -3.50 -5.65 16.14
C TYR A 188 -4.11 -4.54 15.30
N SER A 189 -3.42 -3.42 15.17
CA SER A 189 -3.90 -2.22 14.48
C SER A 189 -3.58 -2.20 12.99
N ARG A 190 -2.57 -2.96 12.55
CA ARG A 190 -1.98 -2.89 11.21
C ARG A 190 -1.24 -1.58 10.95
N CYS A 191 -0.95 -0.83 12.00
CA CYS A 191 -0.18 0.39 11.93
C CYS A 191 1.29 0.08 11.63
N ILE A 192 1.92 0.80 10.71
CA ILE A 192 3.37 0.79 10.60
C ILE A 192 3.91 1.60 11.75
N ILE A 193 4.68 0.96 12.61
CA ILE A 193 5.22 1.54 13.84
C ILE A 193 6.69 1.87 13.74
N GLY A 194 7.42 1.24 12.82
CA GLY A 194 8.82 1.52 12.58
C GLY A 194 9.26 1.14 11.18
N ILE A 195 10.28 1.84 10.70
CA ILE A 195 10.95 1.57 9.42
C ILE A 195 12.45 1.74 9.54
N ARG A 196 13.18 1.08 8.64
CA ARG A 196 14.55 1.42 8.28
C ARG A 196 14.68 1.35 6.77
N LEU A 197 15.10 2.45 6.17
CA LEU A 197 15.41 2.57 4.75
C LEU A 197 16.91 2.79 4.60
N GLY A 198 17.58 2.06 3.71
CA GLY A 198 19.01 2.19 3.49
C GLY A 198 19.53 1.22 2.45
N PHE A 199 20.81 1.29 2.15
CA PHE A 199 21.47 0.39 1.19
C PHE A 199 22.04 -0.87 1.84
N ASP A 200 22.07 -0.91 3.19
CA ASP A 200 22.54 -2.08 3.92
C ASP A 200 21.63 -3.27 3.69
N ALA A 201 22.22 -4.41 3.30
CA ALA A 201 21.48 -5.65 3.15
C ALA A 201 20.85 -6.11 4.48
N PRO A 202 19.75 -6.88 4.44
CA PRO A 202 19.11 -7.41 5.62
C PRO A 202 20.10 -8.06 6.58
N SER A 203 20.06 -7.63 7.83
CA SER A 203 20.97 -8.12 8.89
C SER A 203 20.40 -7.80 10.27
N SER A 204 20.87 -8.47 11.30
CA SER A 204 20.41 -8.20 12.68
C SER A 204 20.67 -6.76 13.16
N PRO A 205 21.74 -6.05 12.78
CA PRO A 205 21.86 -4.62 13.06
C PRO A 205 20.79 -3.76 12.36
N VAL A 206 20.41 -4.08 11.11
CA VAL A 206 19.35 -3.38 10.39
C VAL A 206 17.99 -3.57 11.08
N VAL A 207 17.71 -4.78 11.59
CA VAL A 207 16.52 -5.04 12.41
C VAL A 207 16.57 -4.25 13.72
N ALA A 208 17.73 -4.17 14.38
CA ALA A 208 17.89 -3.37 15.59
C ALA A 208 17.60 -1.89 15.35
N LEU A 209 18.03 -1.33 14.22
CA LEU A 209 17.71 0.05 13.82
C LEU A 209 16.21 0.26 13.56
N ALA A 210 15.56 -0.70 12.91
CA ALA A 210 14.11 -0.66 12.70
C ALA A 210 13.35 -0.77 14.03
N LEU A 211 13.80 -1.60 14.97
CA LEU A 211 13.27 -1.68 16.33
C LEU A 211 13.50 -0.39 17.11
N ARG A 212 14.69 0.22 17.02
CA ARG A 212 14.95 1.54 17.62
C ARG A 212 13.91 2.56 17.17
N HIS A 213 13.72 2.64 15.86
CA HIS A 213 12.73 3.56 15.31
C HIS A 213 11.30 3.22 15.75
N ALA A 214 10.94 1.93 15.91
CA ALA A 214 9.63 1.51 16.36
C ALA A 214 9.37 1.82 17.84
N ILE A 215 10.38 1.64 18.70
CA ILE A 215 10.27 1.75 20.16
C ILE A 215 10.22 3.22 20.61
N LEU A 216 11.04 4.07 20.01
CA LEU A 216 11.11 5.49 20.40
C LEU A 216 9.97 6.33 19.81
N PRO A 217 9.53 7.38 20.50
CA PRO A 217 8.73 8.45 19.91
C PRO A 217 9.44 9.07 18.71
N LYS A 218 8.70 9.40 17.65
CA LYS A 218 9.25 9.96 16.42
C LYS A 218 9.05 11.46 16.39
N ASN A 219 10.13 12.20 16.26
CA ASN A 219 10.11 13.63 16.07
C ASN A 219 10.73 13.95 14.70
N TYR A 220 9.89 14.26 13.72
CA TYR A 220 10.32 14.68 12.41
C TYR A 220 10.34 16.21 12.31
N SER A 221 11.38 16.75 11.70
CA SER A 221 11.47 18.20 11.45
C SER A 221 10.38 18.67 10.48
N PRO A 222 10.00 19.96 10.49
CA PRO A 222 9.00 20.54 9.59
C PRO A 222 9.27 20.31 8.11
N GLU A 223 10.53 20.07 7.74
CA GLU A 223 10.92 19.77 6.35
C GLU A 223 10.29 18.49 5.76
N TYR A 224 9.79 17.58 6.62
CA TYR A 224 9.03 16.40 6.17
C TYR A 224 7.61 16.75 5.73
N GLY A 225 7.08 17.92 6.10
CA GLY A 225 5.78 18.41 5.71
C GLY A 225 4.63 17.47 6.12
N LEU A 226 4.71 16.92 7.33
CA LEU A 226 3.69 16.02 7.86
C LEU A 226 2.46 16.81 8.31
N ASN A 227 1.27 16.27 8.01
CA ASN A 227 -0.01 16.81 8.50
C ASN A 227 -0.48 16.13 9.79
N CYS A 228 0.02 14.92 10.08
CA CYS A 228 -0.28 14.14 11.27
C CYS A 228 1.01 13.80 11.99
N GLU A 229 0.91 13.39 13.25
CA GLU A 229 2.03 12.87 14.02
C GLU A 229 2.19 11.36 13.80
N TRP A 230 3.43 10.89 13.80
CA TRP A 230 3.71 9.47 13.90
C TRP A 230 3.79 9.06 15.38
N GLY A 231 2.64 9.10 16.05
CA GLY A 231 2.52 8.96 17.50
C GLY A 231 2.67 7.54 18.04
N THR A 232 3.02 6.53 17.21
CA THR A 232 3.19 5.15 17.68
C THR A 232 4.57 4.95 18.31
N TYR A 233 4.62 4.28 19.49
CA TYR A 233 5.87 3.94 20.18
C TYR A 233 5.61 2.82 21.21
N GLY A 234 6.66 2.37 21.91
CA GLY A 234 6.56 1.37 22.95
C GLY A 234 7.31 0.08 22.64
N LYS A 235 7.04 -0.99 23.36
CA LYS A 235 7.68 -2.32 23.18
C LYS A 235 6.63 -3.38 22.89
N PRO A 236 6.94 -4.41 22.06
CA PRO A 236 6.06 -5.55 21.91
C PRO A 236 6.21 -6.53 23.07
N GLU A 237 5.25 -7.43 23.24
CA GLU A 237 5.44 -8.66 24.04
C GLU A 237 6.03 -9.77 23.18
N TYR A 238 5.59 -9.86 21.92
CA TYR A 238 6.08 -10.83 20.94
C TYR A 238 6.55 -10.13 19.68
N PHE A 239 7.74 -10.50 19.23
CA PHE A 239 8.32 -9.99 18.00
C PHE A 239 8.47 -11.12 16.98
N PHE A 240 7.62 -11.13 15.97
CA PHE A 240 7.58 -12.17 14.93
C PHE A 240 8.37 -11.76 13.70
N THR A 241 9.17 -12.70 13.20
CA THR A 241 9.97 -12.52 11.99
C THR A 241 9.86 -13.75 11.10
N ASP A 242 10.28 -13.61 9.84
CA ASP A 242 10.48 -14.79 9.00
C ASP A 242 11.68 -15.63 9.52
N GLY A 243 11.83 -16.84 8.99
CA GLY A 243 12.92 -17.72 9.40
C GLY A 243 14.30 -17.39 8.78
N GLY A 244 14.52 -16.18 8.26
CA GLY A 244 15.77 -15.74 7.66
C GLY A 244 16.96 -15.81 8.63
N LYS A 245 18.19 -15.87 8.09
CA LYS A 245 19.41 -15.95 8.91
C LYS A 245 19.54 -14.75 9.86
N ASP A 246 19.11 -13.59 9.42
CA ASP A 246 19.19 -12.33 10.14
C ASP A 246 18.34 -12.35 11.43
N PHE A 247 17.20 -13.00 11.36
CA PHE A 247 16.23 -13.13 12.43
C PHE A 247 16.52 -14.28 13.39
N ARG A 248 17.37 -15.24 13.00
CA ARG A 248 17.85 -16.35 13.88
C ARG A 248 19.11 -16.00 14.65
N SER A 249 19.57 -14.75 14.53
CA SER A 249 20.82 -14.34 15.15
C SER A 249 20.73 -14.31 16.68
N ASN A 250 21.84 -14.65 17.33
CA ASN A 250 21.96 -14.51 18.79
C ASN A 250 21.79 -13.04 19.22
N HIS A 251 22.15 -12.10 18.36
CA HIS A 251 21.99 -10.66 18.60
C HIS A 251 20.52 -10.30 18.79
N LEU A 252 19.60 -10.74 17.94
CA LEU A 252 18.18 -10.42 18.08
C LEU A 252 17.58 -11.08 19.35
N ARG A 253 17.98 -12.31 19.68
CA ARG A 253 17.59 -12.96 20.93
C ARG A 253 18.06 -12.18 22.16
N GLN A 254 19.30 -11.70 22.15
CA GLN A 254 19.85 -10.85 23.21
C GLN A 254 19.01 -9.57 23.36
N ILE A 255 18.67 -8.90 22.26
CA ILE A 255 17.81 -7.71 22.27
C ILE A 255 16.46 -8.04 22.93
N GLY A 256 15.82 -9.15 22.56
CA GLY A 256 14.57 -9.60 23.16
C GLY A 256 14.67 -9.80 24.65
N VAL A 257 15.72 -10.47 25.13
CA VAL A 257 15.94 -10.66 26.56
C VAL A 257 16.15 -9.34 27.30
N GLN A 258 16.97 -8.44 26.77
CA GLN A 258 17.25 -7.15 27.40
C GLN A 258 16.07 -6.21 27.42
N LEU A 259 15.23 -6.21 26.38
CA LEU A 259 14.03 -5.38 26.27
C LEU A 259 12.78 -6.04 26.87
N GLY A 260 12.86 -7.33 27.22
CA GLY A 260 11.77 -8.07 27.85
C GLY A 260 10.67 -8.50 26.89
N PHE A 261 10.99 -8.80 25.62
CA PHE A 261 10.04 -9.37 24.66
C PHE A 261 10.51 -10.72 24.12
N THR A 262 9.56 -11.55 23.69
CA THR A 262 9.83 -12.86 23.13
C THR A 262 10.00 -12.77 21.60
N CYS A 263 11.16 -13.24 21.10
CA CYS A 263 11.38 -13.37 19.66
C CYS A 263 10.80 -14.69 19.17
N GLU A 264 9.86 -14.62 18.23
CA GLU A 264 9.22 -15.78 17.63
C GLU A 264 9.44 -15.83 16.12
N LEU A 265 9.54 -17.03 15.59
CA LEU A 265 9.63 -17.25 14.16
C LEU A 265 8.27 -17.70 13.61
N ARG A 266 7.90 -17.19 12.45
CA ARG A 266 6.71 -17.68 11.75
C ARG A 266 6.86 -19.14 11.38
N ASN A 267 5.76 -19.88 11.45
CA ASN A 267 5.76 -21.30 11.11
C ASN A 267 5.94 -21.51 9.61
N ARG A 268 5.24 -20.73 8.79
CA ARG A 268 5.25 -20.82 7.33
C ARG A 268 5.37 -19.43 6.69
N PRO A 269 6.02 -19.31 5.52
CA PRO A 269 6.07 -18.06 4.76
C PRO A 269 4.68 -17.50 4.45
N SER A 270 3.68 -18.35 4.16
CA SER A 270 2.30 -17.92 3.86
C SER A 270 1.58 -17.19 5.01
N GLU A 271 2.11 -17.27 6.23
CA GLU A 271 1.58 -16.55 7.40
C GLU A 271 2.09 -15.10 7.49
N GLY A 272 3.01 -14.72 6.61
CA GLY A 272 3.58 -13.37 6.49
C GLY A 272 2.65 -12.30 5.92
N GLY A 273 1.47 -12.68 5.46
CA GLY A 273 0.56 -11.76 4.76
C GLY A 273 0.15 -10.49 5.50
N ILE A 274 0.46 -10.36 6.79
CA ILE A 274 0.18 -9.14 7.57
C ILE A 274 1.26 -8.08 7.29
N VAL A 275 2.52 -8.47 7.32
CA VAL A 275 3.66 -7.58 7.10
C VAL A 275 4.04 -7.47 5.61
N GLU A 276 3.76 -8.49 4.79
CA GLU A 276 4.07 -8.51 3.36
C GLU A 276 3.10 -7.65 2.52
N ARG A 277 1.81 -7.61 2.90
CA ARG A 277 0.80 -6.81 2.17
C ARG A 277 1.08 -5.32 2.12
N PRO A 278 1.56 -4.66 3.18
CA PRO A 278 2.00 -3.27 3.11
C PRO A 278 2.98 -3.02 1.97
N PHE A 279 3.94 -3.91 1.73
CA PHE A 279 4.92 -3.73 0.65
C PHE A 279 4.25 -3.65 -0.73
N GLY A 280 3.28 -4.54 -1.00
CA GLY A 280 2.48 -4.45 -2.22
C GLY A 280 1.69 -3.14 -2.31
N THR A 281 1.17 -2.65 -1.18
CA THR A 281 0.46 -1.36 -1.10
C THR A 281 1.41 -0.19 -1.34
N PHE A 282 2.58 -0.18 -0.72
CA PHE A 282 3.60 0.85 -0.92
C PHE A 282 4.07 0.88 -2.37
N ASN A 283 4.30 -0.29 -2.95
CA ASN A 283 4.72 -0.39 -4.34
C ASN A 283 3.65 0.16 -5.29
N THR A 284 2.39 -0.22 -5.13
CA THR A 284 1.31 0.17 -6.03
C THR A 284 0.82 1.60 -5.83
N GLU A 285 0.89 2.14 -4.62
CA GLU A 285 0.31 3.46 -4.31
C GLU A 285 1.35 4.59 -4.28
N LEU A 286 2.59 4.29 -3.93
CA LEU A 286 3.67 5.27 -3.84
C LEU A 286 4.77 4.98 -4.86
N PHE A 287 5.53 3.90 -4.69
CA PHE A 287 6.77 3.68 -5.43
C PHE A 287 6.56 3.65 -6.94
N SER A 288 5.48 3.02 -7.40
CA SER A 288 5.16 2.98 -8.84
C SER A 288 4.87 4.35 -9.47
N THR A 289 4.69 5.41 -8.67
CA THR A 289 4.46 6.77 -9.15
C THR A 289 5.70 7.66 -9.15
N LEU A 290 6.78 7.15 -8.57
CA LEU A 290 8.03 7.89 -8.44
C LEU A 290 8.96 7.61 -9.62
N PRO A 291 9.83 8.57 -9.96
CA PRO A 291 10.86 8.36 -10.99
C PRO A 291 11.86 7.29 -10.55
N GLY A 292 12.45 6.58 -11.51
CA GLY A 292 13.36 5.47 -11.22
C GLY A 292 12.68 4.15 -10.82
N TYR A 293 11.35 4.05 -10.94
CA TYR A 293 10.63 2.80 -10.67
C TYR A 293 11.03 1.67 -11.62
N THR A 294 11.45 0.54 -11.06
CA THR A 294 11.98 -0.60 -11.83
C THR A 294 10.93 -1.67 -12.17
N GLY A 295 9.72 -1.56 -11.61
CA GLY A 295 8.72 -2.63 -11.68
C GLY A 295 9.02 -3.77 -10.71
N SER A 296 7.99 -4.54 -10.38
CA SER A 296 8.10 -5.67 -9.44
C SER A 296 8.71 -6.93 -10.06
N ASN A 297 8.82 -7.00 -11.41
CA ASN A 297 9.38 -8.12 -12.15
C ASN A 297 10.38 -7.62 -13.20
N VAL A 298 11.41 -8.42 -13.46
CA VAL A 298 12.43 -8.11 -14.50
C VAL A 298 11.78 -7.90 -15.88
N GLN A 299 10.73 -8.66 -16.21
CA GLN A 299 9.99 -8.53 -17.48
C GLN A 299 9.14 -7.24 -17.56
N GLU A 300 8.81 -6.62 -16.44
CA GLU A 300 8.04 -5.38 -16.36
C GLU A 300 8.94 -4.15 -16.17
N ARG A 301 10.27 -4.34 -16.12
CA ARG A 301 11.22 -3.24 -15.88
C ARG A 301 11.13 -2.23 -17.03
N PRO A 302 10.79 -0.98 -16.75
CA PRO A 302 10.80 0.07 -17.78
C PRO A 302 12.23 0.29 -18.29
N LYS A 303 12.41 0.36 -19.60
CA LYS A 303 13.72 0.58 -20.23
C LYS A 303 14.38 1.92 -19.84
N GLU A 304 13.57 2.87 -19.37
CA GLU A 304 14.00 4.23 -18.99
C GLU A 304 14.18 4.41 -17.48
N ALA A 305 14.05 3.35 -16.68
CA ALA A 305 14.12 3.46 -15.21
C ALA A 305 15.43 4.11 -14.71
N GLU A 306 16.54 3.78 -15.35
CA GLU A 306 17.86 4.32 -15.00
C GLU A 306 17.99 5.82 -15.37
N LYS A 307 17.41 6.22 -16.50
CA LYS A 307 17.42 7.62 -16.96
C LYS A 307 16.45 8.51 -16.18
N ASP A 308 15.36 7.90 -15.66
CA ASP A 308 14.35 8.60 -14.89
C ASP A 308 14.74 8.72 -13.41
N ALA A 309 15.72 7.97 -12.94
CA ALA A 309 16.17 8.00 -11.55
C ALA A 309 16.76 9.39 -11.21
N CYS A 310 16.20 10.02 -10.20
CA CYS A 310 16.63 11.36 -9.76
C CYS A 310 16.42 11.58 -8.26
N LEU A 311 15.93 10.59 -7.52
CA LEU A 311 15.69 10.71 -6.09
C LEU A 311 16.90 10.22 -5.31
N THR A 312 17.28 10.98 -4.30
CA THR A 312 18.23 10.54 -3.28
C THR A 312 17.54 9.71 -2.20
N LEU A 313 18.30 8.99 -1.40
CA LEU A 313 17.76 8.19 -0.28
C LEU A 313 16.96 9.07 0.71
N ARG A 314 17.44 10.28 1.03
CA ARG A 314 16.77 11.21 1.94
C ARG A 314 15.43 11.71 1.37
N GLU A 315 15.36 12.00 0.09
CA GLU A 315 14.13 12.43 -0.56
C GLU A 315 13.11 11.30 -0.60
N LEU A 316 13.55 10.07 -0.92
CA LEU A 316 12.68 8.91 -0.85
C LEU A 316 12.16 8.67 0.58
N GLU A 317 13.02 8.80 1.60
CA GLU A 317 12.63 8.67 3.00
C GLU A 317 11.57 9.69 3.38
N LYS A 318 11.74 10.98 3.05
CA LYS A 318 10.73 12.01 3.29
C LYS A 318 9.38 11.67 2.66
N LEU A 319 9.38 11.28 1.39
CA LEU A 319 8.15 10.89 0.68
C LEU A 319 7.50 9.67 1.32
N PHE A 320 8.28 8.70 1.74
CA PHE A 320 7.79 7.46 2.33
C PHE A 320 7.26 7.68 3.76
N VAL A 321 7.97 8.42 4.60
CA VAL A 321 7.51 8.82 5.94
C VAL A 321 6.18 9.56 5.84
N ARG A 322 6.09 10.57 4.97
CA ARG A 322 4.85 11.31 4.75
C ARG A 322 3.72 10.39 4.28
N TYR A 323 3.99 9.45 3.39
CA TYR A 323 2.99 8.48 2.94
C TYR A 323 2.51 7.58 4.09
N ILE A 324 3.40 7.10 4.95
CA ILE A 324 3.03 6.28 6.11
C ILE A 324 2.16 7.08 7.07
N VAL A 325 2.63 8.26 7.47
CA VAL A 325 2.00 9.06 8.53
C VAL A 325 0.67 9.63 8.09
N ASP A 326 0.64 10.31 6.94
CA ASP A 326 -0.55 11.05 6.49
C ASP A 326 -1.55 10.18 5.69
N ASN A 327 -1.10 9.02 5.16
CA ASN A 327 -1.96 8.17 4.34
C ASN A 327 -2.16 6.77 4.90
N TYR A 328 -1.09 5.98 5.02
CA TYR A 328 -1.22 4.57 5.34
C TYR A 328 -1.80 4.36 6.75
N ASN A 329 -1.24 5.01 7.77
CA ASN A 329 -1.68 4.89 9.15
C ASN A 329 -3.03 5.58 9.41
N GLN A 330 -3.38 6.61 8.64
CA GLN A 330 -4.67 7.31 8.71
C GLN A 330 -5.78 6.66 7.87
N ARG A 331 -5.52 5.50 7.28
CA ARG A 331 -6.52 4.80 6.46
C ARG A 331 -7.29 3.78 7.30
N ILE A 332 -8.61 3.76 7.12
CA ILE A 332 -9.48 2.70 7.64
C ILE A 332 -9.14 1.38 6.95
N ASP A 333 -8.92 0.33 7.73
CA ASP A 333 -8.91 -1.04 7.24
C ASP A 333 -10.28 -1.67 7.51
N ALA A 334 -11.13 -1.74 6.49
CA ALA A 334 -12.51 -2.23 6.61
C ALA A 334 -12.64 -3.67 7.19
N ARG A 335 -11.54 -4.41 7.28
CA ARG A 335 -11.50 -5.74 7.92
C ARG A 335 -11.40 -5.65 9.43
N LEU A 336 -11.01 -4.49 9.96
CA LEU A 336 -10.75 -4.24 11.38
C LEU A 336 -11.77 -3.28 12.01
N GLY A 337 -12.77 -2.82 11.26
CA GLY A 337 -13.80 -1.86 11.70
C GLY A 337 -13.70 -0.49 11.01
N ASP A 338 -14.29 0.52 11.64
CA ASP A 338 -14.44 1.86 11.06
C ASP A 338 -13.34 2.84 11.50
N GLN A 339 -12.42 2.42 12.35
CA GLN A 339 -11.31 3.22 12.83
C GLN A 339 -10.16 3.24 11.84
N THR A 340 -9.39 4.33 11.82
CA THR A 340 -8.08 4.34 11.13
C THR A 340 -7.14 3.39 11.86
N ARG A 341 -6.06 2.96 11.17
CA ARG A 341 -5.04 2.11 11.81
C ARG A 341 -4.43 2.78 13.02
N TYR A 342 -4.16 4.09 12.93
CA TYR A 342 -3.62 4.87 14.05
C TYR A 342 -4.62 4.96 15.22
N GLN A 343 -5.87 5.34 14.97
CA GLN A 343 -6.90 5.36 16.01
C GLN A 343 -7.09 4.00 16.69
N ARG A 344 -7.04 2.92 15.90
CA ARG A 344 -7.12 1.56 16.44
C ARG A 344 -5.89 1.22 17.30
N TRP A 345 -4.70 1.67 16.88
CA TRP A 345 -3.49 1.49 17.69
C TRP A 345 -3.61 2.22 19.01
N GLU A 346 -4.03 3.46 19.01
CA GLU A 346 -4.22 4.29 20.20
C GLU A 346 -5.28 3.70 21.13
N ALA A 347 -6.45 3.36 20.61
CA ALA A 347 -7.55 2.76 21.38
C ALA A 347 -7.24 1.35 21.90
N GLY A 348 -6.32 0.63 21.25
CA GLY A 348 -5.90 -0.72 21.63
C GLY A 348 -4.80 -0.77 22.69
N LEU A 349 -4.26 0.35 23.13
CA LEU A 349 -3.24 0.37 24.18
C LEU A 349 -3.88 0.04 25.55
N LEU A 350 -3.30 -0.91 26.27
CA LEU A 350 -3.73 -1.24 27.65
C LEU A 350 -3.32 -0.16 28.65
N SER A 351 -2.19 0.48 28.41
CA SER A 351 -1.66 1.59 29.18
C SER A 351 -0.73 2.43 28.31
N THR A 352 -0.42 3.65 28.75
CA THR A 352 0.59 4.47 28.08
C THR A 352 1.92 3.71 28.06
N PRO A 353 2.54 3.49 26.87
CA PRO A 353 3.78 2.75 26.80
C PRO A 353 4.90 3.47 27.57
N HIS A 354 5.75 2.69 28.23
CA HIS A 354 6.89 3.24 28.95
C HIS A 354 7.90 3.86 27.96
N LEU A 355 8.30 5.09 28.23
CA LEU A 355 9.34 5.78 27.48
C LEU A 355 10.70 5.30 27.94
N MET A 356 11.52 4.83 27.01
CA MET A 356 12.94 4.55 27.24
C MET A 356 13.77 5.74 26.79
N SER A 357 14.89 5.99 27.45
CA SER A 357 15.85 6.93 26.94
C SER A 357 16.60 6.35 25.74
N ASP A 358 17.02 7.21 24.81
CA ASP A 358 17.79 6.80 23.62
C ASP A 358 19.02 5.98 24.02
N ARG A 359 19.74 6.40 25.06
CA ARG A 359 20.95 5.75 25.55
C ARG A 359 20.71 4.35 26.09
N GLU A 360 19.67 4.17 26.89
CA GLU A 360 19.30 2.85 27.44
C GLU A 360 18.93 1.89 26.31
N LEU A 361 18.14 2.38 25.35
CA LEU A 361 17.75 1.57 24.20
C LEU A 361 18.97 1.22 23.32
N ASP A 362 19.84 2.18 23.04
CA ASP A 362 21.04 1.95 22.24
C ASP A 362 21.95 0.89 22.87
N ILE A 363 22.11 0.90 24.19
CA ILE A 363 22.86 -0.16 24.91
C ILE A 363 22.21 -1.54 24.70
N CYS A 364 20.88 -1.66 24.78
CA CYS A 364 20.17 -2.91 24.57
C CYS A 364 20.26 -3.40 23.12
N LEU A 365 20.37 -2.49 22.17
CA LEU A 365 20.43 -2.79 20.73
C LEU A 365 21.84 -3.09 20.23
N MET A 366 22.88 -2.80 21.01
CA MET A 366 24.27 -3.07 20.61
C MET A 366 24.53 -4.57 20.46
N LYS A 367 25.22 -4.92 19.38
CA LYS A 367 25.69 -6.28 19.17
C LYS A 367 26.88 -6.57 20.06
N GLN A 368 26.76 -7.54 20.95
CA GLN A 368 27.89 -8.03 21.73
C GLN A 368 28.90 -8.71 20.81
N SER A 369 30.14 -8.25 20.83
CA SER A 369 31.25 -8.95 20.20
C SER A 369 31.51 -10.24 20.98
N THR A 370 31.54 -11.39 20.31
CA THR A 370 32.09 -12.62 20.90
C THR A 370 33.56 -12.33 21.24
N PRO A 371 33.99 -12.53 22.49
CA PRO A 371 35.39 -12.37 22.80
C PRO A 371 36.20 -13.32 21.90
N LEU A 372 37.17 -12.78 21.18
CA LEU A 372 38.17 -13.57 20.46
C LEU A 372 38.99 -14.31 21.51
N ILE A 373 38.56 -15.50 21.86
CA ILE A 373 39.40 -16.45 22.59
C ILE A 373 40.49 -16.87 21.59
N ARG A 374 41.60 -16.12 21.56
CA ARG A 374 42.85 -16.65 20.99
C ARG A 374 43.25 -17.82 21.86
N ARG A 375 43.19 -19.03 21.33
CA ARG A 375 43.87 -20.19 21.91
C ARG A 375 45.36 -19.84 21.90
N CYS A 376 45.86 -19.32 22.99
CA CYS A 376 47.29 -19.28 23.23
C CYS A 376 47.71 -20.74 23.46
N SER A 377 48.53 -21.27 22.57
CA SER A 377 49.29 -22.47 22.83
C SER A 377 50.09 -22.28 24.12
N ALA A 378 49.96 -23.21 25.06
CA ALA A 378 50.52 -23.14 26.38
C ALA A 378 52.06 -22.96 26.33
N THR A 379 52.52 -21.79 26.68
CA THR A 379 53.82 -21.56 27.33
C THR A 379 53.57 -20.51 28.42
N ALA A 380 54.04 -20.86 29.61
CA ALA A 380 53.85 -20.15 30.86
C ALA A 380 54.20 -18.66 30.74
N ASP A 381 53.24 -17.79 31.00
CA ASP A 381 53.29 -16.59 31.76
C ASP A 381 51.96 -15.82 31.53
N CYS A 382 50.96 -16.13 32.33
CA CYS A 382 49.67 -15.44 32.26
C CYS A 382 49.42 -14.70 33.59
N GLN A 383 50.04 -13.56 33.77
CA GLN A 383 49.63 -12.57 34.76
C GLN A 383 48.79 -11.52 34.08
N ARG A 384 47.52 -11.43 34.51
CA ARG A 384 46.59 -10.32 34.36
C ARG A 384 46.31 -9.87 32.92
N GLN A 385 45.34 -10.50 32.29
CA GLN A 385 44.64 -9.86 31.17
C GLN A 385 43.33 -9.21 31.65
N SER A 386 43.38 -7.88 31.70
CA SER A 386 42.21 -7.01 31.70
C SER A 386 41.35 -7.35 30.51
N ILE A 387 40.06 -7.60 30.74
CA ILE A 387 39.04 -7.71 29.73
C ILE A 387 38.96 -6.32 29.03
N VAL A 388 39.60 -6.24 27.88
CA VAL A 388 39.41 -5.08 26.97
C VAL A 388 38.06 -5.34 26.25
N LEU A 389 37.02 -4.72 26.76
CA LEU A 389 35.79 -4.48 26.01
C LEU A 389 36.15 -3.51 24.88
N SER A 390 36.52 -4.06 23.72
CA SER A 390 36.59 -3.28 22.50
C SER A 390 35.15 -2.95 22.11
N ILE A 391 34.65 -1.84 22.63
CA ILE A 391 33.43 -1.19 22.19
C ILE A 391 33.80 -0.56 20.84
N GLU A 392 33.46 -1.22 19.75
CA GLU A 392 33.40 -0.55 18.46
C GLU A 392 32.23 0.46 18.50
N MET A 393 32.51 1.59 19.09
CA MET A 393 31.71 2.82 19.05
C MET A 393 31.89 3.54 17.71
N ALA A 394 32.09 2.82 16.65
CA ALA A 394 32.15 3.43 15.34
C ALA A 394 30.87 3.10 14.58
N ILE A 395 30.16 4.14 14.22
CA ILE A 395 29.10 4.21 13.19
C ILE A 395 27.71 4.64 13.71
N PHE A 396 27.44 4.77 14.99
CA PHE A 396 26.11 5.28 15.39
C PHE A 396 25.99 6.81 15.46
N ALA A 397 27.10 7.55 15.46
CA ALA A 397 27.09 9.00 15.71
C ALA A 397 27.35 9.89 14.47
N SER A 398 27.46 9.37 13.27
CA SER A 398 27.86 10.19 12.13
C SER A 398 26.98 10.13 10.87
N ARG A 399 25.72 9.72 10.99
CA ARG A 399 24.77 9.87 9.88
C ARG A 399 23.34 10.05 10.39
N ILE A 400 23.09 11.17 11.05
CA ILE A 400 21.78 11.84 11.09
C ILE A 400 21.88 13.07 10.21
#